data_5bb8acb8a3fe62b40149a46596c722cd
#
_entry.id   5bb8acb8a3fe62b40149a46596c722cd
#
_cell.length_a   1.000
_cell.length_b   1.000
_cell.length_c   1.000
_cell.angle_alpha   90.00
_cell.angle_beta   90.00
_cell.angle_gamma   90.00
#
_symmetry.space_group_name_H-M   'P 1'
#
loop_
_entity.id
_entity.type
_entity.pdbx_description
1 polymer ?
#
loop_
_entity_poly.entity_id
_entity_poly.type
_entity_poly.pdbx_seq_one_letter_code
_entity_poly.pdbx_strand_id
1 'polypeptide(L)' 'MSESERIRVEIAFDGQQVLSLYMTLETADEIDRALSGDRDGSVSFDADDGRYTLVLKRVVYVKRYGRESRVGFGS' A
#
# COMPACT_ATOMS: atom_id res chain seq x y z
N MET A 1 -12.07 -17.30 -10.30
CA MET A 1 -11.93 -16.89 -9.86
C MET A 1 -12.00 -15.73 -9.80
N SER A 2 -12.19 -15.43 -9.26
CA SER A 2 -12.29 -14.14 -9.30
C SER A 2 -11.06 -13.54 -9.12
N GLU A 3 -10.80 -12.56 -9.66
CA GLU A 3 -9.65 -11.98 -9.50
C GLU A 3 -9.73 -10.99 -8.44
N SER A 4 -8.68 -10.81 -7.74
CA SER A 4 -8.60 -9.83 -6.71
C SER A 4 -8.63 -8.48 -7.31
N GLU A 5 -9.35 -7.61 -6.64
CA GLU A 5 -9.42 -6.25 -7.07
C GLU A 5 -8.11 -5.56 -6.81
N ARG A 6 -7.67 -4.72 -7.74
CA ARG A 6 -6.45 -3.95 -7.58
C ARG A 6 -6.78 -2.57 -7.09
N ILE A 7 -5.99 -2.06 -6.18
CA ILE A 7 -6.14 -0.69 -5.70
C ILE A 7 -4.82 0.03 -5.82
N ARG A 8 -4.91 1.34 -5.87
CA ARG A 8 -3.72 2.16 -5.88
C ARG A 8 -3.33 2.46 -4.44
N VAL A 9 -2.06 2.29 -4.14
CA VAL A 9 -1.54 2.53 -2.80
C VAL A 9 -0.34 3.45 -2.93
N GLU A 10 -0.30 4.48 -2.11
CA GLU A 10 0.80 5.40 -2.07
C GLU A 10 1.53 5.21 -0.76
N ILE A 11 2.83 5.01 -0.82
CA ILE A 11 3.66 4.80 0.35
C ILE A 11 4.68 5.92 0.40
N ALA A 12 4.68 6.66 1.49
CA ALA A 12 5.61 7.75 1.65
C ALA A 12 6.69 7.36 2.64
N PHE A 13 7.92 7.72 2.33
CA PHE A 13 9.07 7.41 3.15
C PHE A 13 9.66 8.71 3.69
N ASP A 14 10.46 8.60 4.73
CA ASP A 14 11.20 9.77 5.19
C ASP A 14 12.10 10.22 4.04
N GLY A 15 12.47 11.48 4.02
CA GLY A 15 13.25 12.01 2.92
C GLY A 15 12.42 12.42 1.72
N GLN A 16 11.10 12.48 1.89
CA GLN A 16 10.19 13.01 0.87
C GLN A 16 10.06 12.12 -0.36
N GLN A 17 10.34 10.85 -0.23
CA GLN A 17 10.14 9.91 -1.33
C GLN A 17 8.76 9.33 -1.24
N VAL A 18 8.11 9.19 -2.39
CA VAL A 18 6.77 8.65 -2.48
C VAL A 18 6.73 7.60 -3.57
N LEU A 19 6.12 6.49 -3.28
CA LEU A 19 6.01 5.38 -4.21
C LEU A 19 4.54 5.08 -4.43
N SER A 20 4.13 5.03 -5.69
CA SER A 20 2.74 4.68 -6.05
C SER A 20 2.73 3.32 -6.69
N LEU A 21 1.91 2.44 -6.17
CA LEU A 21 1.85 1.06 -6.63
C LEU A 21 0.41 0.62 -6.74
N TYR A 22 0.19 -0.40 -7.57
CA TYR A 22 -1.10 -1.09 -7.61
C TYR A 22 -0.90 -2.48 -7.04
N MET A 23 -1.84 -2.92 -6.24
CA MET A 23 -1.74 -4.21 -5.58
C MET A 23 -3.13 -4.69 -5.22
N THR A 24 -3.22 -5.94 -4.74
CA THR A 24 -4.50 -6.46 -4.29
C THR A 24 -4.82 -5.91 -2.91
N LEU A 25 -6.10 -5.99 -2.54
CA LEU A 25 -6.50 -5.60 -1.20
C LEU A 25 -5.81 -6.43 -0.14
N GLU A 26 -5.62 -7.70 -0.41
CA GLU A 26 -4.95 -8.57 0.55
C GLU A 26 -3.53 -8.11 0.82
N THR A 27 -2.84 -7.72 -0.24
CA THR A 27 -1.47 -7.23 -0.08
C THR A 27 -1.45 -5.94 0.71
N ALA A 28 -2.39 -5.03 0.43
CA ALA A 28 -2.46 -3.79 1.19
C ALA A 28 -2.73 -4.07 2.67
N ASP A 29 -3.59 -5.04 2.96
CA ASP A 29 -3.85 -5.42 4.35
C ASP A 29 -2.61 -5.95 5.03
N GLU A 30 -1.80 -6.71 4.32
CA GLU A 30 -0.55 -7.22 4.88
C GLU A 30 0.39 -6.10 5.26
N ILE A 31 0.48 -5.08 4.42
CA ILE A 31 1.32 -3.94 4.72
C ILE A 31 0.81 -3.22 5.96
N ASP A 32 -0.50 -3.03 6.05
CA ASP A 32 -1.07 -2.38 7.22
C ASP A 32 -0.79 -3.14 8.49
N ARG A 33 -0.94 -4.46 8.44
CA ARG A 33 -0.67 -5.29 9.61
C ARG A 33 0.79 -5.20 10.02
N ALA A 34 1.69 -5.20 9.05
CA ALA A 34 3.11 -5.09 9.36
C ALA A 34 3.43 -3.76 10.02
N LEU A 35 2.79 -2.69 9.54
CA LEU A 35 3.04 -1.36 10.12
C LEU A 35 2.42 -1.21 11.50
N SER A 36 1.36 -1.96 11.79
CA SER A 36 0.73 -1.90 13.10
C SER A 36 1.50 -2.68 14.15
N GLY A 37 2.40 -3.56 13.74
CA GLY A 37 3.16 -4.36 14.67
C GLY A 37 4.53 -3.78 14.91
N ASP A 38 5.52 -4.66 14.91
CA ASP A 38 6.89 -4.27 15.17
C ASP A 38 7.48 -3.63 13.93
N ARG A 39 7.83 -2.37 14.00
CA ARG A 39 8.32 -1.64 12.85
C ARG A 39 9.82 -1.73 12.66
N ASP A 40 10.47 -2.61 13.40
CA ASP A 40 11.90 -2.78 13.24
C ASP A 40 12.29 -3.62 12.05
N GLY A 41 11.37 -4.32 11.46
CA GLY A 41 11.67 -5.24 10.38
C GLY A 41 11.31 -4.71 9.02
N SER A 42 11.03 -5.62 8.12
CA SER A 42 10.64 -5.29 6.77
C SER A 42 9.48 -6.19 6.37
N VAL A 43 8.81 -5.80 5.30
CA VAL A 43 7.75 -6.60 4.71
C VAL A 43 7.99 -6.67 3.22
N SER A 44 7.84 -7.86 2.66
CA SER A 44 7.96 -8.07 1.22
C SER A 44 6.59 -8.39 0.65
N PHE A 45 6.33 -7.87 -0.52
CA PHE A 45 5.03 -8.09 -1.15
C PHE A 45 5.16 -7.93 -2.65
N ASP A 46 4.16 -8.42 -3.36
CA ASP A 46 4.09 -8.29 -4.81
C ASP A 46 3.16 -7.16 -5.18
N ALA A 47 3.62 -6.30 -6.09
CA ALA A 47 2.79 -5.29 -6.70
C ALA A 47 2.70 -5.61 -8.18
N ASP A 48 1.92 -4.83 -8.91
CA ASP A 48 1.71 -5.14 -10.33
C ASP A 48 2.99 -5.08 -11.14
N ASP A 49 3.92 -4.22 -10.75
CA ASP A 49 5.15 -4.06 -11.52
C ASP A 49 6.36 -4.77 -10.91
N GLY A 50 6.17 -5.56 -9.88
CA GLY A 50 7.30 -6.30 -9.33
C GLY A 50 7.15 -6.57 -7.86
N ARG A 51 8.21 -7.08 -7.28
CA ARG A 51 8.23 -7.40 -5.87
C ARG A 51 9.01 -6.37 -5.10
N TYR A 52 8.48 -5.96 -3.98
CA TYR A 52 9.07 -4.90 -3.16
C TYR A 52 9.34 -5.40 -1.76
N THR A 53 10.36 -4.85 -1.15
CA THR A 53 10.63 -5.04 0.26
C THR A 53 10.70 -3.67 0.90
N LEU A 54 9.84 -3.43 1.87
CA LEU A 54 9.78 -2.15 2.56
C LEU A 54 10.47 -2.24 3.90
N VAL A 55 11.28 -1.24 4.20
CA VAL A 55 11.86 -1.10 5.52
C VAL A 55 10.84 -0.33 6.36
N LEU A 56 10.25 -0.99 7.33
CA LEU A 56 9.06 -0.46 7.98
C LEU A 56 9.32 0.83 8.73
N LYS A 57 10.48 0.96 9.35
CA LYS A 57 10.74 2.15 10.13
C LYS A 57 10.96 3.40 9.29
N ARG A 58 11.09 3.24 7.97
CA ARG A 58 11.25 4.39 7.09
C ARG A 58 9.94 4.84 6.46
N VAL A 59 8.85 4.15 6.73
CA VAL A 59 7.56 4.48 6.15
C VAL A 59 6.89 5.52 7.04
N VAL A 60 6.46 6.61 6.42
CA VAL A 60 5.77 7.68 7.12
C VAL A 60 4.27 7.46 7.07
N TYR A 61 3.74 7.13 5.89
CA TYR A 61 2.31 6.83 5.78
C TYR A 61 2.08 5.90 4.60
N VAL A 62 0.94 5.24 4.62
CA VAL A 62 0.43 4.46 3.51
C VAL A 62 -0.98 4.93 3.26
N LYS A 63 -1.26 5.31 2.03
CA LYS A 63 -2.58 5.79 1.66
C LYS A 63 -3.18 4.86 0.62
N ARG A 64 -4.39 4.39 0.87
CA ARG A 64 -5.14 3.63 -0.14
C ARG A 64 -6.08 4.58 -0.83
N TYR A 65 -6.07 4.56 -2.15
CA TYR A 65 -6.99 5.38 -2.91
C TYR A 65 -8.29 4.62 -3.06
N GLY A 66 -9.40 5.32 -2.92
CA GLY A 66 -10.69 4.70 -3.08
C GLY A 66 -10.95 4.35 -4.52
N ARG A 67 -11.88 3.47 -4.76
CA ARG A 67 -12.27 3.21 -6.11
C ARG A 67 -13.18 4.29 -6.48
N GLU A 68 -13.35 4.63 -6.52
CA GLU A 68 -13.89 5.49 -6.84
C GLU A 68 -14.54 6.25 -6.75
N SER A 69 -14.24 6.62 -6.87
CA SER A 69 -14.58 7.34 -6.65
C SER A 69 -15.54 7.94 -7.10
N ARG A 70 -16.19 7.86 -7.27
CA ARG A 70 -17.05 8.26 -7.60
C ARG A 70 -17.69 8.95 -6.99
N VAL A 71 -17.66 9.18 -6.63
CA VAL A 71 -18.09 9.73 -5.99
C VAL A 71 -18.64 10.49 -5.71
N GLY A 72 -18.88 10.66 -5.80
CA GLY A 72 -19.15 11.43 -5.48
C GLY A 72 -19.54 12.03 -5.00
N PHE A 73 -19.52 12.25 -4.99
CA PHE A 73 -19.64 12.84 -4.41
C PHE A 73 -20.28 13.35 -4.24
N GLY A 74 -20.44 13.22 -4.42
CA GLY A 74 -20.77 13.69 -4.11
C GLY A 74 -21.15 13.85 -3.96
N SER A 75 -21.03 13.62 -4.19
CA SER A 75 -21.13 13.76 -3.90
C SER A 75 -21.30 13.95 -3.72
#